data_5d4e22624d798eafadb44bd36e3d22d2
#
_entry.id   5d4e22624d798eafadb44bd36e3d22d2
#
_cell.length_a   1.000
_cell.length_b   1.000
_cell.length_c   1.000
_cell.angle_alpha   90.00
_cell.angle_beta   90.00
_cell.angle_gamma   90.00
#
_symmetry.space_group_name_H-M   'P 1'
#
loop_
_entity.id
_entity.type
_entity.pdbx_description
1 polymer ?
#
loop_
_entity_poly.entity_id
_entity_poly.type
_entity_poly.pdbx_seq_one_letter_code
_entity_poly.pdbx_strand_id
1 'polypeptide(L)'
;MELIDTKLDGVYIIKNLVFEDQRGTFCKTFNTKMFSKNNLCNSFKESYYSISQKDVIRGMHFQLPPHDHYKLVYVPYGELMDVILDLRKNSDTYGEYINVNLSAENRNSIYIPKGLAHGFKALKNNTITVYNVSTVYNENSDSGVHWDSFGFNWGIKNPIISEKDQNLIKLDKFKSPY
;
A
#
# COMPACT_ATOMS: atom_id res chain seq x y z
N MET A 1 6.19 12.09 -14.11
CA MET A 1 5.85 11.62 -12.76
C MET A 1 5.87 12.81 -11.82
N GLU A 2 4.83 13.00 -11.05
CA GLU A 2 4.66 14.08 -10.07
C GLU A 2 4.37 13.44 -8.70
N LEU A 3 5.00 13.92 -7.65
CA LEU A 3 4.73 13.49 -6.27
C LEU A 3 3.71 14.43 -5.64
N ILE A 4 2.71 13.88 -5.00
CA ILE A 4 1.71 14.59 -4.22
C ILE A 4 1.88 14.17 -2.78
N ASP A 5 2.15 15.12 -1.91
CA ASP A 5 2.24 14.91 -0.47
C ASP A 5 0.91 14.42 0.11
N THR A 6 1.01 13.66 1.18
CA THR A 6 -0.15 13.26 1.99
C THR A 6 0.05 13.76 3.43
N LYS A 7 -0.95 13.58 4.28
CA LYS A 7 -0.80 13.94 5.70
C LYS A 7 0.16 13.02 6.48
N LEU A 8 0.48 11.83 5.94
CA LEU A 8 1.45 10.91 6.54
C LEU A 8 2.82 11.17 5.94
N ASP A 9 3.75 11.62 6.75
CA ASP A 9 5.11 11.98 6.31
C ASP A 9 5.78 10.83 5.54
N GLY A 10 6.34 11.18 4.36
CA GLY A 10 7.02 10.26 3.45
C GLY A 10 6.10 9.37 2.61
N VAL A 11 4.77 9.42 2.80
CA VAL A 11 3.79 8.76 1.92
C VAL A 11 3.43 9.68 0.77
N TYR A 12 3.63 9.22 -0.46
CA TYR A 12 3.36 10.01 -1.67
C TYR A 12 2.39 9.30 -2.60
N ILE A 13 1.39 10.05 -3.08
CA ILE A 13 0.67 9.65 -4.29
C ILE A 13 1.53 10.06 -5.48
N ILE A 14 1.78 9.12 -6.38
CA ILE A 14 2.59 9.36 -7.59
C ILE A 14 1.66 9.40 -8.80
N LYS A 15 1.53 10.58 -9.42
CA LYS A 15 0.96 10.66 -10.76
C LYS A 15 1.98 10.12 -11.76
N ASN A 16 1.70 8.96 -12.29
CA ASN A 16 2.58 8.28 -13.23
C ASN A 16 2.69 9.03 -14.56
N LEU A 17 3.78 8.78 -15.27
CA LEU A 17 3.94 9.30 -16.62
C LEU A 17 3.17 8.41 -17.60
N VAL A 18 2.19 8.99 -18.27
CA VAL A 18 1.28 8.29 -19.17
C VAL A 18 1.43 8.87 -20.58
N PHE A 19 1.50 7.98 -21.56
CA PHE A 19 1.47 8.29 -22.98
C PHE A 19 0.32 7.51 -23.64
N GLU A 20 -0.42 8.17 -24.49
CA GLU A 20 -1.55 7.57 -25.22
C GLU A 20 -1.41 7.83 -26.72
N ASP A 21 -1.62 6.79 -27.52
CA ASP A 21 -1.71 6.86 -28.97
C ASP A 21 -2.69 5.81 -29.52
N GLN A 22 -2.76 5.65 -30.83
CA GLN A 22 -3.65 4.67 -31.48
C GLN A 22 -3.45 3.20 -31.04
N ARG A 23 -2.35 2.86 -30.38
CA ARG A 23 -2.06 1.52 -29.83
C ARG A 23 -2.62 1.34 -28.43
N GLY A 24 -3.07 2.41 -27.76
CA GLY A 24 -3.54 2.44 -26.40
C GLY A 24 -2.66 3.27 -25.46
N THR A 25 -2.51 2.81 -24.23
CA THR A 25 -1.85 3.55 -23.13
C THR A 25 -0.54 2.89 -22.72
N PHE A 26 0.51 3.70 -22.60
CA PHE A 26 1.77 3.33 -21.95
C PHE A 26 1.91 4.09 -20.64
N CYS A 27 2.00 3.38 -19.52
CA CYS A 27 2.15 3.95 -18.19
C CYS A 27 3.51 3.57 -17.58
N LYS A 28 4.32 4.56 -17.22
CA LYS A 28 5.60 4.34 -16.56
C LYS A 28 5.40 4.47 -15.04
N THR A 29 5.42 3.36 -14.32
CA THR A 29 5.13 3.29 -12.88
C THR A 29 6.36 3.48 -12.01
N PHE A 30 7.57 3.25 -12.53
CA PHE A 30 8.82 3.40 -11.81
C PHE A 30 9.93 3.99 -12.70
N ASN A 31 10.77 4.84 -12.11
CA ASN A 31 11.98 5.35 -12.75
C ASN A 31 13.03 5.67 -11.68
N THR A 32 14.15 4.96 -11.70
CA THR A 32 15.23 5.08 -10.72
C THR A 32 15.74 6.51 -10.57
N LYS A 33 15.94 7.25 -11.69
CA LYS A 33 16.46 8.63 -11.66
C LYS A 33 15.48 9.58 -10.93
N MET A 34 14.16 9.42 -11.19
CA MET A 34 13.14 10.23 -10.56
C MET A 34 13.07 9.94 -9.05
N PHE A 35 13.09 8.66 -8.66
CA PHE A 35 13.07 8.27 -7.25
C PHE A 35 14.30 8.77 -6.51
N SER A 36 15.51 8.59 -7.08
CA SER A 36 16.76 9.12 -6.50
C SER A 36 16.75 10.65 -6.34
N LYS A 37 16.26 11.38 -7.37
CA LYS A 37 16.16 12.85 -7.31
C LYS A 37 15.29 13.36 -6.16
N ASN A 38 14.30 12.58 -5.76
CA ASN A 38 13.37 12.91 -4.67
C ASN A 38 13.69 12.18 -3.36
N ASN A 39 14.89 11.61 -3.22
CA ASN A 39 15.34 10.86 -2.05
C ASN A 39 14.43 9.68 -1.66
N LEU A 40 13.71 9.11 -2.64
CA LEU A 40 12.90 7.92 -2.44
C LEU A 40 13.73 6.65 -2.63
N CYS A 41 13.32 5.56 -1.98
CA CYS A 41 13.91 4.24 -2.24
C CYS A 41 13.80 3.87 -3.71
N ASN A 42 14.91 3.59 -4.36
CA ASN A 42 15.02 3.32 -5.79
C ASN A 42 15.50 1.89 -6.09
N SER A 43 15.58 1.04 -5.07
CA SER A 43 16.03 -0.35 -5.16
C SER A 43 14.96 -1.28 -4.59
N PHE A 44 14.16 -1.86 -5.47
CA PHE A 44 13.18 -2.88 -5.12
C PHE A 44 13.77 -4.27 -5.35
N LYS A 45 13.58 -5.17 -4.39
CA LYS A 45 14.17 -6.52 -4.37
C LYS A 45 13.19 -7.60 -4.74
N GLU A 46 11.89 -7.32 -4.57
CA GLU A 46 10.84 -8.27 -4.88
C GLU A 46 9.66 -7.54 -5.53
N SER A 47 9.02 -8.18 -6.48
CA SER A 47 7.80 -7.71 -7.13
C SER A 47 6.80 -8.84 -7.26
N TYR A 48 5.58 -8.59 -6.86
CA TYR A 48 4.46 -9.55 -6.93
C TYR A 48 3.14 -8.83 -7.18
N TYR A 49 2.11 -9.58 -7.47
CA TYR A 49 0.74 -9.03 -7.60
C TYR A 49 -0.29 -9.95 -6.96
N SER A 50 -1.43 -9.36 -6.61
CA SER A 50 -2.63 -10.10 -6.21
C SER A 50 -3.78 -9.78 -7.16
N ILE A 51 -4.69 -10.76 -7.33
CA ILE A 51 -5.99 -10.57 -7.99
C ILE A 51 -7.07 -10.72 -6.93
N SER A 52 -7.94 -9.72 -6.81
CA SER A 52 -8.96 -9.68 -5.77
C SER A 52 -10.35 -9.48 -6.37
N GLN A 53 -11.32 -10.22 -5.85
CA GLN A 53 -12.72 -9.99 -6.16
C GLN A 53 -13.21 -8.73 -5.42
N LYS A 54 -14.29 -8.14 -5.89
CA LYS A 54 -14.94 -7.03 -5.20
C LYS A 54 -15.22 -7.41 -3.74
N ASP A 55 -15.09 -6.43 -2.85
CA ASP A 55 -15.32 -6.55 -1.40
C ASP A 55 -14.30 -7.41 -0.64
N VAL A 56 -13.23 -7.86 -1.30
CA VAL A 56 -12.07 -8.43 -0.62
C VAL A 56 -11.30 -7.32 0.09
N ILE A 57 -10.98 -7.54 1.37
CA ILE A 57 -9.99 -6.75 2.12
C ILE A 57 -8.74 -7.58 2.32
N ARG A 58 -7.57 -6.99 2.07
CA ARG A 58 -6.26 -7.53 2.42
C ARG A 58 -5.53 -6.51 3.28
N GLY A 59 -5.07 -6.90 4.45
CA GLY A 59 -4.33 -6.01 5.33
C GLY A 59 -4.73 -6.11 6.80
N MET A 60 -4.17 -5.27 7.61
CA MET A 60 -3.12 -4.26 7.35
C MET A 60 -1.74 -4.90 7.54
N HIS A 61 -0.92 -4.96 6.48
CA HIS A 61 0.31 -5.75 6.46
C HIS A 61 1.58 -4.90 6.45
N PHE A 62 2.60 -5.39 7.13
CA PHE A 62 3.99 -4.88 7.13
C PHE A 62 4.95 -6.02 7.47
N GLN A 63 6.25 -5.80 7.30
CA GLN A 63 7.28 -6.64 7.89
C GLN A 63 7.98 -5.91 9.03
N LEU A 64 8.30 -6.64 10.10
CA LEU A 64 9.05 -6.13 11.24
C LEU A 64 10.53 -5.91 10.86
N PRO A 65 11.24 -4.96 11.52
CA PRO A 65 12.68 -4.84 11.37
C PRO A 65 13.41 -6.17 11.70
N PRO A 66 14.51 -6.50 11.03
CA PRO A 66 15.23 -5.69 10.03
C PRO A 66 14.71 -5.86 8.59
N HIS A 67 13.61 -6.55 8.37
CA HIS A 67 13.05 -6.85 7.05
C HIS A 67 11.92 -5.87 6.64
N ASP A 68 11.72 -4.80 7.39
CA ASP A 68 10.81 -3.72 7.06
C ASP A 68 11.16 -3.08 5.71
N HIS A 69 10.17 -2.69 4.94
CA HIS A 69 10.39 -2.31 3.55
C HIS A 69 9.58 -1.09 3.11
N TYR A 70 10.13 -0.40 2.11
CA TYR A 70 9.38 0.53 1.29
C TYR A 70 8.52 -0.24 0.29
N LYS A 71 7.32 0.27 0.00
CA LYS A 71 6.42 -0.29 -1.01
C LYS A 71 6.12 0.76 -2.09
N LEU A 72 6.04 0.31 -3.32
CA LEU A 72 5.44 1.03 -4.43
C LEU A 72 4.27 0.18 -4.95
N VAL A 73 3.05 0.71 -4.84
CA VAL A 73 1.83 -0.02 -5.16
C VAL A 73 1.05 0.69 -6.26
N TYR A 74 0.48 -0.07 -7.20
CA TYR A 74 -0.39 0.46 -8.26
C TYR A 74 -1.36 -0.60 -8.79
N VAL A 75 -2.37 -0.14 -9.54
CA VAL A 75 -3.47 -0.96 -10.04
C VAL A 75 -3.55 -0.88 -11.56
N PRO A 76 -3.03 -1.89 -12.30
CA PRO A 76 -3.11 -1.91 -13.76
C PRO A 76 -4.48 -2.36 -14.30
N TYR A 77 -5.31 -3.00 -13.47
CA TYR A 77 -6.68 -3.42 -13.81
C TYR A 77 -7.59 -3.36 -12.60
N GLY A 78 -8.80 -2.83 -12.79
CA GLY A 78 -9.79 -2.69 -11.72
C GLY A 78 -9.59 -1.42 -10.90
N GLU A 79 -10.03 -1.45 -9.66
CA GLU A 79 -10.04 -0.32 -8.73
C GLU A 79 -10.03 -0.82 -7.29
N LEU A 80 -9.32 -0.11 -6.42
CA LEU A 80 -9.32 -0.37 -4.99
C LEU A 80 -9.29 0.93 -4.18
N MET A 81 -9.74 0.85 -2.94
CA MET A 81 -9.52 1.83 -1.90
C MET A 81 -8.32 1.37 -1.07
N ASP A 82 -7.20 2.03 -1.24
CA ASP A 82 -5.93 1.77 -0.55
C ASP A 82 -5.91 2.49 0.79
N VAL A 83 -5.42 1.84 1.85
CA VAL A 83 -5.40 2.39 3.21
C VAL A 83 -4.01 2.20 3.81
N ILE A 84 -3.46 3.29 4.33
CA ILE A 84 -2.16 3.33 4.98
C ILE A 84 -2.34 3.83 6.41
N LEU A 85 -1.78 3.10 7.39
CA LEU A 85 -1.83 3.40 8.81
C LEU A 85 -0.41 3.65 9.34
N ASP A 86 -0.20 4.76 10.03
CA ASP A 86 1.10 5.08 10.62
C ASP A 86 1.33 4.31 11.94
N LEU A 87 2.41 3.52 11.99
CA LEU A 87 2.82 2.75 13.16
C LEU A 87 4.13 3.27 13.78
N ARG A 88 4.67 4.40 13.32
CA ARG A 88 5.92 4.99 13.81
C ARG A 88 5.66 5.76 15.12
N LYS A 89 6.16 5.23 16.24
CA LYS A 89 5.89 5.77 17.61
C LYS A 89 6.23 7.24 17.81
N ASN A 90 7.26 7.71 17.12
CA ASN A 90 7.75 9.10 17.24
C ASN A 90 7.18 10.00 16.14
N SER A 91 6.23 9.52 15.35
CA SER A 91 5.53 10.32 14.35
C SER A 91 4.39 11.10 14.99
N ASP A 92 4.21 12.36 14.58
CA ASP A 92 3.05 13.17 14.98
C ASP A 92 1.72 12.56 14.50
N THR A 93 1.79 11.65 13.55
CA THR A 93 0.63 10.94 12.97
C THR A 93 0.53 9.47 13.40
N TYR A 94 1.19 9.07 14.50
CA TYR A 94 1.06 7.70 15.01
C TYR A 94 -0.40 7.31 15.25
N GLY A 95 -0.84 6.19 14.68
CA GLY A 95 -2.22 5.71 14.75
C GLY A 95 -3.19 6.41 13.79
N GLU A 96 -2.76 7.44 13.08
CA GLU A 96 -3.56 8.04 12.01
C GLU A 96 -3.43 7.27 10.70
N TYR A 97 -4.41 7.45 9.84
CA TYR A 97 -4.47 6.78 8.54
C TYR A 97 -4.87 7.74 7.42
N ILE A 98 -4.56 7.32 6.20
CA ILE A 98 -5.12 7.89 4.96
C ILE A 98 -5.76 6.80 4.13
N ASN A 99 -6.65 7.19 3.24
CA ASN A 99 -7.14 6.33 2.16
C ASN A 99 -7.02 7.04 0.81
N VAL A 100 -6.70 6.26 -0.22
CA VAL A 100 -6.50 6.73 -1.60
C VAL A 100 -7.15 5.75 -2.56
N ASN A 101 -7.86 6.24 -3.58
CA ASN A 101 -8.32 5.38 -4.66
C ASN A 101 -7.21 5.17 -5.69
N LEU A 102 -6.86 3.91 -5.94
CA LEU A 102 -5.97 3.48 -7.02
C LEU A 102 -6.78 2.69 -8.05
N SER A 103 -6.60 3.01 -9.33
CA SER A 103 -7.33 2.35 -10.41
C SER A 103 -6.56 2.34 -11.72
N ALA A 104 -6.94 1.43 -12.62
CA ALA A 104 -6.48 1.43 -14.01
C ALA A 104 -6.84 2.73 -14.75
N GLU A 105 -7.87 3.45 -14.31
CA GLU A 105 -8.32 4.69 -14.90
C GLU A 105 -7.47 5.88 -14.46
N ASN A 106 -7.25 6.07 -13.13
CA ASN A 106 -6.44 7.18 -12.63
C ASN A 106 -4.93 6.94 -12.78
N ARG A 107 -4.50 5.69 -12.90
CA ARG A 107 -3.11 5.27 -13.16
C ARG A 107 -2.10 5.82 -12.14
N ASN A 108 -2.57 6.13 -10.94
CA ASN A 108 -1.71 6.57 -9.85
C ASN A 108 -1.01 5.37 -9.20
N SER A 109 0.15 5.65 -8.60
CA SER A 109 0.81 4.75 -7.67
C SER A 109 0.83 5.38 -6.29
N ILE A 110 1.04 4.56 -5.26
CA ILE A 110 1.35 5.05 -3.93
C ILE A 110 2.72 4.54 -3.48
N TYR A 111 3.51 5.44 -2.91
CA TYR A 111 4.78 5.13 -2.27
C TYR A 111 4.60 5.18 -0.76
N ILE A 112 4.99 4.09 -0.09
CA ILE A 112 4.79 3.87 1.34
C ILE A 112 6.15 3.60 1.98
N PRO A 113 6.64 4.45 2.90
CA PRO A 113 7.87 4.21 3.63
C PRO A 113 7.74 3.10 4.67
N LYS A 114 8.87 2.77 5.30
CA LYS A 114 8.95 1.82 6.41
C LYS A 114 8.16 2.32 7.62
N GLY A 115 7.69 1.40 8.46
CA GLY A 115 6.97 1.73 9.69
C GLY A 115 5.49 2.04 9.50
N LEU A 116 4.94 1.79 8.30
CA LEU A 116 3.51 1.94 8.03
C LEU A 116 2.89 0.60 7.66
N ALA A 117 1.67 0.38 8.13
CA ALA A 117 0.86 -0.76 7.71
C ALA A 117 0.05 -0.40 6.46
N HIS A 118 -0.10 -1.36 5.57
CA HIS A 118 -0.77 -1.22 4.28
C HIS A 118 -1.86 -2.26 4.11
N GLY A 119 -3.02 -1.82 3.64
CA GLY A 119 -4.13 -2.68 3.27
C GLY A 119 -5.02 -2.02 2.24
N PHE A 120 -5.96 -2.77 1.69
CA PHE A 120 -6.91 -2.22 0.72
C PHE A 120 -8.23 -2.99 0.71
N LYS A 121 -9.27 -2.35 0.18
CA LYS A 121 -10.52 -2.98 -0.24
C LYS A 121 -10.65 -2.92 -1.76
N ALA A 122 -10.81 -4.06 -2.43
CA ALA A 122 -11.12 -4.11 -3.86
C ALA A 122 -12.55 -3.59 -4.12
N LEU A 123 -12.68 -2.65 -5.06
CA LEU A 123 -13.96 -2.03 -5.44
C LEU A 123 -14.58 -2.67 -6.68
N LYS A 124 -13.77 -3.40 -7.47
CA LYS A 124 -14.18 -4.13 -8.68
C LYS A 124 -13.69 -5.57 -8.64
N ASN A 125 -14.38 -6.45 -9.38
CA ASN A 125 -13.92 -7.83 -9.55
C ASN A 125 -12.63 -7.88 -10.37
N ASN A 126 -11.79 -8.88 -10.06
CA ASN A 126 -10.52 -9.13 -10.73
C ASN A 126 -9.54 -7.93 -10.64
N THR A 127 -9.66 -7.09 -9.60
CA THR A 127 -8.72 -5.99 -9.38
C THR A 127 -7.31 -6.55 -9.19
N ILE A 128 -6.38 -6.10 -10.04
CA ILE A 128 -4.96 -6.48 -9.97
C ILE A 128 -4.22 -5.39 -9.22
N THR A 129 -3.60 -5.77 -8.10
CA THR A 129 -2.73 -4.90 -7.31
C THR A 129 -1.31 -5.38 -7.45
N VAL A 130 -0.41 -4.52 -7.94
CA VAL A 130 1.02 -4.80 -8.09
C VAL A 130 1.79 -4.12 -6.98
N TYR A 131 2.75 -4.86 -6.41
CA TYR A 131 3.64 -4.41 -5.35
C TYR A 131 5.09 -4.54 -5.78
N ASN A 132 5.87 -3.50 -5.53
CA ASN A 132 7.32 -3.56 -5.56
C ASN A 132 7.82 -3.22 -4.16
N VAL A 133 8.63 -4.09 -3.56
CA VAL A 133 9.08 -3.96 -2.17
C VAL A 133 10.61 -3.98 -2.08
N SER A 134 11.17 -3.21 -1.14
CA SER A 134 12.61 -2.99 -1.05
C SER A 134 13.38 -4.11 -0.33
N THR A 135 12.70 -5.04 0.31
CA THR A 135 13.27 -6.27 0.90
C THR A 135 12.53 -7.48 0.40
N VAL A 136 13.17 -8.65 0.44
CA VAL A 136 12.53 -9.93 0.14
C VAL A 136 11.61 -10.32 1.30
N TYR A 137 10.56 -11.07 1.00
CA TYR A 137 9.65 -11.63 2.00
C TYR A 137 10.41 -12.46 3.05
N ASN A 138 10.07 -12.22 4.30
CA ASN A 138 10.59 -12.98 5.44
C ASN A 138 9.43 -13.39 6.35
N GLU A 139 9.20 -14.70 6.44
CA GLU A 139 8.08 -15.28 7.20
C GLU A 139 8.11 -14.89 8.69
N ASN A 140 9.29 -14.85 9.31
CA ASN A 140 9.43 -14.51 10.73
C ASN A 140 9.18 -13.01 11.02
N SER A 141 9.26 -12.17 10.00
CA SER A 141 9.01 -10.72 10.10
C SER A 141 7.65 -10.31 9.54
N ASP A 142 6.94 -11.23 8.86
CA ASP A 142 5.62 -10.97 8.32
C ASP A 142 4.61 -10.74 9.44
N SER A 143 3.99 -9.58 9.45
CA SER A 143 3.13 -9.12 10.53
C SER A 143 2.01 -8.21 10.00
N GLY A 144 1.12 -7.84 10.92
CA GLY A 144 0.03 -6.94 10.61
C GLY A 144 -0.76 -6.51 11.83
N VAL A 145 -1.65 -5.54 11.64
CA VAL A 145 -2.68 -5.18 12.60
C VAL A 145 -4.06 -5.45 12.03
N HIS A 146 -5.00 -5.80 12.91
CA HIS A 146 -6.36 -6.15 12.50
C HIS A 146 -7.03 -5.01 11.75
N TRP A 147 -7.59 -5.30 10.59
CA TRP A 147 -8.18 -4.36 9.64
C TRP A 147 -9.25 -3.43 10.23
N ASP A 148 -9.99 -3.87 11.25
CA ASP A 148 -11.10 -3.15 11.92
C ASP A 148 -10.71 -2.67 13.33
N SER A 149 -9.42 -2.33 13.58
CA SER A 149 -8.97 -2.00 14.93
C SER A 149 -8.45 -0.57 15.11
N PHE A 150 -8.53 0.29 14.09
CA PHE A 150 -7.98 1.64 14.10
C PHE A 150 -9.00 2.72 13.67
N GLY A 151 -10.30 2.37 13.69
CA GLY A 151 -11.40 3.34 13.48
C GLY A 151 -11.68 3.71 12.02
N PHE A 152 -11.03 3.06 11.03
CA PHE A 152 -11.32 3.28 9.63
C PHE A 152 -12.65 2.62 9.21
N ASN A 153 -13.52 3.38 8.57
CA ASN A 153 -14.77 2.84 8.01
C ASN A 153 -14.56 2.33 6.58
N TRP A 154 -14.47 1.02 6.42
CA TRP A 154 -14.32 0.37 5.11
C TRP A 154 -15.57 0.42 4.22
N GLY A 155 -16.69 0.93 4.74
CA GLY A 155 -17.96 1.03 4.01
C GLY A 155 -18.55 -0.33 3.61
N ILE A 156 -18.25 -1.39 4.37
CA ILE A 156 -18.75 -2.75 4.16
C ILE A 156 -18.96 -3.46 5.49
N LYS A 157 -20.05 -4.23 5.63
CA LYS A 157 -20.35 -4.98 6.86
C LYS A 157 -19.73 -6.37 6.89
N ASN A 158 -19.69 -7.06 5.74
CA ASN A 158 -19.23 -8.45 5.62
C ASN A 158 -18.18 -8.56 4.50
N PRO A 159 -16.93 -8.10 4.74
CA PRO A 159 -15.88 -8.23 3.74
C PRO A 159 -15.40 -9.68 3.59
N ILE A 160 -14.82 -9.97 2.44
CA ILE A 160 -14.11 -11.23 2.21
C ILE A 160 -12.67 -11.04 2.71
N ILE A 161 -12.28 -11.78 3.74
CA ILE A 161 -10.98 -11.63 4.43
C ILE A 161 -10.38 -13.01 4.67
N SER A 162 -9.06 -13.13 4.55
CA SER A 162 -8.34 -14.36 4.87
C SER A 162 -8.40 -14.69 6.36
N GLU A 163 -8.29 -15.98 6.71
CA GLU A 163 -8.20 -16.41 8.11
C GLU A 163 -7.00 -15.74 8.82
N LYS A 164 -5.87 -15.60 8.14
CA LYS A 164 -4.70 -14.88 8.65
C LYS A 164 -5.07 -13.46 9.07
N ASP A 165 -5.72 -12.69 8.19
CA ASP A 165 -6.02 -11.27 8.43
C ASP A 165 -7.09 -11.07 9.50
N GLN A 166 -8.01 -12.02 9.64
CA GLN A 166 -9.01 -12.04 10.73
C GLN A 166 -8.37 -12.23 12.10
N ASN A 167 -7.23 -12.92 12.19
CA ASN A 167 -6.55 -13.25 13.43
C ASN A 167 -5.39 -12.30 13.77
N LEU A 168 -5.18 -11.22 13.00
CA LEU A 168 -4.17 -10.21 13.31
C LEU A 168 -4.45 -9.49 14.62
N ILE A 169 -3.39 -9.07 15.30
CA ILE A 169 -3.48 -8.34 16.56
C ILE A 169 -4.16 -6.98 16.37
N LYS A 170 -4.99 -6.54 17.30
CA LYS A 170 -5.59 -5.20 17.28
C LYS A 170 -4.55 -4.12 17.54
N LEU A 171 -4.77 -2.92 16.98
CA LEU A 171 -3.83 -1.81 17.09
C LEU A 171 -3.54 -1.43 18.56
N ASP A 172 -4.55 -1.42 19.42
CA ASP A 172 -4.41 -1.08 20.84
C ASP A 172 -3.50 -2.04 21.63
N LYS A 173 -3.30 -3.25 21.11
CA LYS A 173 -2.40 -4.27 21.69
C LYS A 173 -1.07 -4.39 20.97
N PHE A 174 -0.94 -3.74 19.83
CA PHE A 174 0.29 -3.78 19.02
C PHE A 174 1.37 -2.87 19.63
N LYS A 175 2.52 -3.44 19.94
CA LYS A 175 3.70 -2.69 20.39
C LYS A 175 4.61 -2.41 19.19
N SER A 176 4.48 -1.22 18.63
CA SER A 176 5.27 -0.85 17.46
C SER A 176 6.77 -0.90 17.75
N PRO A 177 7.57 -1.50 16.87
CA PRO A 177 9.04 -1.45 16.95
C PRO A 177 9.63 -0.23 16.21
N TYR A 178 8.79 0.60 15.55
CA TYR A 178 9.20 1.72 14.70
C TYR A 178 9.29 3.05 15.44
#